data_4175eabe54aad0a9206531190b055c33
#
_entry.id   4175eabe54aad0a9206531190b055c33
#
_cell.length_a   1.000
_cell.length_b   1.000
_cell.length_c   1.000
_cell.angle_alpha   90.00
_cell.angle_beta   90.00
_cell.angle_gamma   90.00
#
_symmetry.space_group_name_H-M   'P 1'
#
loop_
_entity.id
_entity.type
_entity.pdbx_description
1 polymer ?
#
loop_
_entity_poly.entity_id
_entity_poly.type
_entity_poly.pdbx_seq_one_letter_code
_entity_poly.pdbx_strand_id
1 'polypeptide(L)'
;MLAAQVVFRAGDAALPLMLAAWFGRSAATDVYYFSWAAFAFAGSLVFGVYQDSAIVPILTELRVRDARALAARVRGSLLAHTLLLGGVLSAVIGILAIASFALRYDGPELALAAKMVPIFCLYLVALSVRTFLVGVLNSEHRFFAHPFAGAAGIVATIGLIAGFHRSAGVVVIPTAALAGELVSIAVLAQLAIGQLGLTMPLTLERPEPVRRFMKLVASEAGGGALTRINPVVDQLMASLVGVVGGGTLLRYSGDVSSVLTSLLQASLLPVLLSVLSDEYTAASASEFRTTVRRALGWSCGLLAAASLLVYAVRAPLLRAVFLRGQMDAAGVDRMIEILPYHLLGAAPFGALLVLARAHVAMKNSRIMISMGIINVALNLFFDVVLMRTMGLRGLALSTSLTHLAVAVVFWFRLDAALRAPAPAATEVAS
;
A
#
# COMPACT_ATOMS: atom_id res chain seq x y z
N MET A 1 -7.58 14.18 -18.58
CA MET A 1 -7.10 13.01 -17.84
C MET A 1 -5.69 13.21 -17.33
N LEU A 2 -4.69 13.49 -18.18
CA LEU A 2 -3.28 13.65 -17.75
C LEU A 2 -3.10 14.71 -16.65
N ALA A 3 -3.67 15.91 -16.78
CA ALA A 3 -3.55 16.97 -15.78
C ALA A 3 -4.09 16.54 -14.40
N ALA A 4 -5.25 15.89 -14.34
CA ALA A 4 -5.79 15.39 -13.07
C ALA A 4 -4.90 14.31 -12.45
N GLN A 5 -4.34 13.41 -13.26
CA GLN A 5 -3.38 12.41 -12.81
C GLN A 5 -2.10 13.04 -12.25
N VAL A 6 -1.59 14.08 -12.91
CA VAL A 6 -0.40 14.83 -12.43
C VAL A 6 -0.71 15.51 -11.11
N VAL A 7 -1.83 16.21 -10.99
CA VAL A 7 -2.22 16.88 -9.73
C VAL A 7 -2.37 15.86 -8.60
N PHE A 8 -3.05 14.74 -8.85
CA PHE A 8 -3.23 13.68 -7.85
C PHE A 8 -1.88 13.12 -7.39
N ARG A 9 -1.01 12.71 -8.33
CA ARG A 9 0.28 12.11 -8.00
C ARG A 9 1.26 13.11 -7.38
N ALA A 10 1.29 14.34 -7.88
CA ALA A 10 2.14 15.39 -7.30
C ALA A 10 1.69 15.76 -5.88
N GLY A 11 0.38 15.86 -5.65
CA GLY A 11 -0.16 16.11 -4.32
C GLY A 11 0.14 14.99 -3.34
N ASP A 12 -0.03 13.74 -3.75
CA ASP A 12 0.27 12.55 -2.95
C ASP A 12 1.77 12.49 -2.58
N ALA A 13 2.66 12.79 -3.52
CA ALA A 13 4.10 12.85 -3.29
C ALA A 13 4.53 14.06 -2.42
N ALA A 14 3.84 15.21 -2.54
CA ALA A 14 4.15 16.40 -1.78
C ALA A 14 3.64 16.33 -0.32
N LEU A 15 2.58 15.58 -0.06
CA LEU A 15 1.94 15.55 1.25
C LEU A 15 2.90 15.19 2.40
N PRO A 16 3.76 14.14 2.33
CA PRO A 16 4.72 13.84 3.39
C PRO A 16 5.69 15.00 3.66
N LEU A 17 6.12 15.72 2.62
CA LEU A 17 7.02 16.87 2.75
C LEU A 17 6.34 18.05 3.43
N MET A 18 5.07 18.29 3.11
CA MET A 18 4.26 19.32 3.76
C MET A 18 3.97 18.97 5.22
N LEU A 19 3.68 17.70 5.52
CA LEU A 19 3.50 17.23 6.90
C LEU A 19 4.78 17.41 7.71
N ALA A 20 5.95 17.09 7.15
CA ALA A 20 7.23 17.33 7.78
C ALA A 20 7.46 18.82 8.10
N ALA A 21 7.12 19.70 7.15
CA ALA A 21 7.27 21.15 7.33
C ALA A 21 6.28 21.72 8.36
N TRP A 22 5.06 21.24 8.42
CA TRP A 22 4.01 21.78 9.32
C TRP A 22 4.04 21.18 10.72
N PHE A 23 4.42 19.92 10.88
CA PHE A 23 4.33 19.19 12.16
C PHE A 23 5.68 18.67 12.67
N GLY A 24 6.71 18.65 11.82
CA GLY A 24 8.04 18.18 12.20
C GLY A 24 8.06 16.73 12.68
N ARG A 25 8.84 16.50 13.74
CA ARG A 25 8.89 15.23 14.48
C ARG A 25 8.44 15.44 15.94
N SER A 26 7.50 14.65 16.40
CA SER A 26 6.97 14.75 17.77
C SER A 26 6.31 13.44 18.18
N ALA A 27 6.01 13.29 19.46
CA ALA A 27 5.17 12.18 19.94
C ALA A 27 3.80 12.18 19.23
N ALA A 28 3.24 13.35 18.95
CA ALA A 28 1.96 13.47 18.25
C ALA A 28 2.03 12.96 16.79
N THR A 29 3.13 13.23 16.08
CA THR A 29 3.34 12.68 14.73
C THR A 29 3.61 11.18 14.76
N ASP A 30 4.25 10.64 15.79
CA ASP A 30 4.41 9.20 15.97
C ASP A 30 3.04 8.51 16.18
N VAL A 31 2.14 9.07 16.99
CA VAL A 31 0.76 8.58 17.16
C VAL A 31 0.03 8.57 15.82
N TYR A 32 0.18 9.63 15.02
CA TYR A 32 -0.40 9.69 13.69
C TYR A 32 0.13 8.59 12.77
N TYR A 33 1.46 8.44 12.63
CA TYR A 33 2.05 7.48 11.69
C TYR A 33 1.82 6.03 12.09
N PHE A 34 1.79 5.72 13.39
CA PHE A 34 1.40 4.40 13.86
C PHE A 34 -0.07 4.10 13.52
N SER A 35 -0.98 5.05 13.80
CA SER A 35 -2.39 4.91 13.43
C SER A 35 -2.54 4.76 11.91
N TRP A 36 -1.88 5.63 11.14
CA TRP A 36 -1.89 5.54 9.67
C TRP A 36 -1.41 4.18 9.16
N ALA A 37 -0.32 3.64 9.68
CA ALA A 37 0.21 2.33 9.28
C ALA A 37 -0.82 1.22 9.50
N ALA A 38 -1.49 1.20 10.67
CA ALA A 38 -2.52 0.21 11.00
C ALA A 38 -3.73 0.28 10.04
N PHE A 39 -4.24 1.49 9.77
CA PHE A 39 -5.38 1.67 8.86
C PHE A 39 -5.01 1.52 7.38
N ALA A 40 -3.81 1.93 6.96
CA ALA A 40 -3.28 1.68 5.62
C ALA A 40 -3.10 0.17 5.35
N PHE A 41 -2.61 -0.58 6.35
CA PHE A 41 -2.56 -2.04 6.30
C PHE A 41 -3.96 -2.62 6.09
N ALA A 42 -4.94 -2.26 6.92
CA ALA A 42 -6.32 -2.73 6.80
C ALA A 42 -6.91 -2.40 5.41
N GLY A 43 -6.74 -1.17 4.93
CA GLY A 43 -7.18 -0.76 3.60
C GLY A 43 -6.53 -1.60 2.50
N SER A 44 -5.25 -1.89 2.62
CA SER A 44 -4.51 -2.68 1.63
C SER A 44 -4.95 -4.14 1.54
N LEU A 45 -5.44 -4.72 2.64
CA LEU A 45 -5.89 -6.11 2.69
C LEU A 45 -7.13 -6.35 1.84
N VAL A 46 -8.04 -5.41 1.90
CA VAL A 46 -9.38 -5.56 1.34
C VAL A 46 -9.49 -4.81 0.01
N PHE A 47 -9.07 -3.56 -0.02
CA PHE A 47 -9.43 -2.66 -1.12
C PHE A 47 -8.44 -2.65 -2.28
N GLY A 48 -7.17 -3.02 -2.05
CA GLY A 48 -6.18 -3.15 -3.12
C GLY A 48 -6.52 -4.22 -4.16
N VAL A 49 -7.36 -5.18 -3.78
CA VAL A 49 -7.76 -6.33 -4.59
C VAL A 49 -9.17 -6.18 -5.15
N TYR A 50 -10.05 -5.46 -4.44
CA TYR A 50 -11.46 -5.32 -4.79
C TYR A 50 -11.70 -4.88 -6.22
N GLN A 51 -10.96 -3.86 -6.65
CA GLN A 51 -11.28 -3.12 -7.84
C GLN A 51 -11.01 -3.94 -9.09
N ASP A 52 -9.78 -4.36 -9.31
CA ASP A 52 -9.35 -4.95 -10.58
C ASP A 52 -9.64 -6.45 -10.67
N SER A 53 -9.53 -7.16 -9.54
CA SER A 53 -9.67 -8.62 -9.52
C SER A 53 -11.10 -9.10 -9.31
N ALA A 54 -11.98 -8.29 -8.73
CA ALA A 54 -13.32 -8.74 -8.38
C ALA A 54 -14.46 -7.86 -8.91
N ILE A 55 -14.50 -6.54 -8.61
CA ILE A 55 -15.66 -5.69 -8.97
C ILE A 55 -15.74 -5.52 -10.49
N VAL A 56 -14.64 -5.12 -11.13
CA VAL A 56 -14.64 -4.81 -12.56
C VAL A 56 -15.03 -6.03 -13.41
N PRO A 57 -14.45 -7.24 -13.25
CA PRO A 57 -14.82 -8.39 -14.04
C PRO A 57 -16.30 -8.78 -13.88
N ILE A 58 -16.80 -8.81 -12.63
CA ILE A 58 -18.19 -9.21 -12.35
C ILE A 58 -19.19 -8.23 -12.96
N LEU A 59 -18.98 -6.92 -12.79
CA LEU A 59 -19.91 -5.93 -13.33
C LEU A 59 -19.81 -5.82 -14.85
N THR A 60 -18.62 -5.99 -15.43
CA THR A 60 -18.44 -6.02 -16.89
C THR A 60 -19.15 -7.22 -17.51
N GLU A 61 -19.08 -8.41 -16.90
CA GLU A 61 -19.83 -9.59 -17.33
C GLU A 61 -21.34 -9.33 -17.38
N LEU A 62 -21.90 -8.72 -16.33
CA LEU A 62 -23.32 -8.37 -16.27
C LEU A 62 -23.72 -7.32 -17.31
N ARG A 63 -22.84 -6.36 -17.57
CA ARG A 63 -23.05 -5.33 -18.60
C ARG A 63 -23.06 -5.93 -20.00
N VAL A 64 -22.10 -6.81 -20.31
CA VAL A 64 -22.01 -7.47 -21.64
C VAL A 64 -23.25 -8.35 -21.88
N ARG A 65 -23.80 -8.97 -20.86
CA ARG A 65 -25.04 -9.77 -20.94
C ARG A 65 -26.32 -8.92 -20.96
N ASP A 66 -26.23 -7.59 -20.96
CA ASP A 66 -27.35 -6.63 -20.83
C ASP A 66 -28.31 -6.93 -19.66
N ALA A 67 -27.77 -7.50 -18.59
CA ALA A 67 -28.54 -7.89 -17.41
C ALA A 67 -28.74 -6.71 -16.44
N ARG A 68 -29.34 -5.61 -16.91
CA ARG A 68 -29.42 -4.31 -16.19
C ARG A 68 -30.04 -4.42 -14.80
N ALA A 69 -31.17 -5.13 -14.66
CA ALA A 69 -31.86 -5.28 -13.39
C ALA A 69 -31.00 -6.08 -12.38
N LEU A 70 -30.37 -7.17 -12.83
CA LEU A 70 -29.44 -7.95 -12.01
C LEU A 70 -28.20 -7.12 -11.64
N ALA A 71 -27.63 -6.35 -12.59
CA ALA A 71 -26.49 -5.49 -12.35
C ALA A 71 -26.79 -4.42 -11.28
N ALA A 72 -27.98 -3.82 -11.28
CA ALA A 72 -28.42 -2.88 -10.25
C ALA A 72 -28.46 -3.53 -8.86
N ARG A 73 -29.08 -4.71 -8.75
CA ARG A 73 -29.15 -5.50 -7.51
C ARG A 73 -27.76 -5.93 -7.04
N VAL A 74 -26.89 -6.38 -7.94
CA VAL A 74 -25.51 -6.77 -7.60
C VAL A 74 -24.71 -5.55 -7.12
N ARG A 75 -24.79 -4.38 -7.79
CA ARG A 75 -24.13 -3.14 -7.33
C ARG A 75 -24.58 -2.76 -5.92
N GLY A 76 -25.90 -2.78 -5.66
CA GLY A 76 -26.44 -2.46 -4.35
C GLY A 76 -26.02 -3.42 -3.26
N SER A 77 -25.99 -4.71 -3.58
CA SER A 77 -25.50 -5.75 -2.66
C SER A 77 -24.00 -5.63 -2.40
N LEU A 78 -23.18 -5.42 -3.42
CA LEU A 78 -21.75 -5.21 -3.27
C LEU A 78 -21.45 -3.96 -2.42
N LEU A 79 -22.19 -2.87 -2.61
CA LEU A 79 -22.05 -1.67 -1.78
C LEU A 79 -22.39 -1.94 -0.31
N ALA A 80 -23.51 -2.64 -0.05
CA ALA A 80 -23.92 -3.00 1.31
C ALA A 80 -22.87 -3.90 2.01
N HIS A 81 -22.34 -4.91 1.32
CA HIS A 81 -21.29 -5.78 1.85
C HIS A 81 -19.94 -5.02 2.02
N THR A 82 -19.64 -4.08 1.13
CA THR A 82 -18.44 -3.21 1.25
C THR A 82 -18.53 -2.32 2.50
N LEU A 83 -19.69 -1.71 2.74
CA LEU A 83 -19.95 -0.92 3.95
C LEU A 83 -19.85 -1.77 5.23
N LEU A 84 -20.46 -2.95 5.22
CA LEU A 84 -20.42 -3.88 6.35
C LEU A 84 -18.98 -4.33 6.64
N LEU A 85 -18.27 -4.79 5.64
CA LEU A 85 -16.89 -5.26 5.78
C LEU A 85 -15.95 -4.12 6.18
N GLY A 86 -16.07 -2.94 5.55
CA GLY A 86 -15.33 -1.74 5.91
C GLY A 86 -15.59 -1.31 7.35
N GLY A 87 -16.85 -1.35 7.79
CA GLY A 87 -17.24 -1.04 9.17
C GLY A 87 -16.68 -2.04 10.18
N VAL A 88 -16.82 -3.35 9.92
CA VAL A 88 -16.28 -4.39 10.82
C VAL A 88 -14.76 -4.31 10.89
N LEU A 89 -14.08 -4.19 9.75
CA LEU A 89 -12.63 -4.09 9.71
C LEU A 89 -12.14 -2.82 10.42
N SER A 90 -12.81 -1.69 10.22
CA SER A 90 -12.52 -0.43 10.91
C SER A 90 -12.66 -0.58 12.44
N ALA A 91 -13.73 -1.21 12.91
CA ALA A 91 -13.95 -1.45 14.32
C ALA A 91 -12.86 -2.36 14.93
N VAL A 92 -12.53 -3.46 14.26
CA VAL A 92 -11.49 -4.40 14.71
C VAL A 92 -10.13 -3.70 14.79
N ILE A 93 -9.72 -3.03 13.71
CA ILE A 93 -8.42 -2.31 13.69
C ILE A 93 -8.40 -1.15 14.67
N GLY A 94 -9.51 -0.42 14.81
CA GLY A 94 -9.64 0.66 15.78
C GLY A 94 -9.47 0.16 17.22
N ILE A 95 -10.12 -0.94 17.59
CA ILE A 95 -9.96 -1.57 18.92
C ILE A 95 -8.51 -2.01 19.13
N LEU A 96 -7.91 -2.70 18.15
CA LEU A 96 -6.52 -3.16 18.25
C LEU A 96 -5.53 -1.99 18.34
N ALA A 97 -5.76 -0.92 17.59
CA ALA A 97 -4.94 0.30 17.64
C ALA A 97 -5.03 0.95 19.03
N ILE A 98 -6.24 1.20 19.55
CA ILE A 98 -6.42 1.79 20.89
C ILE A 98 -5.81 0.89 21.97
N ALA A 99 -6.01 -0.43 21.89
CA ALA A 99 -5.39 -1.38 22.84
C ALA A 99 -3.85 -1.31 22.79
N SER A 100 -3.27 -1.22 21.59
CA SER A 100 -1.83 -1.07 21.41
C SER A 100 -1.31 0.25 22.01
N PHE A 101 -2.04 1.34 21.83
CA PHE A 101 -1.71 2.63 22.45
C PHE A 101 -1.83 2.57 23.98
N ALA A 102 -2.90 1.97 24.52
CA ALA A 102 -3.11 1.83 25.96
C ALA A 102 -2.04 0.96 26.66
N LEU A 103 -1.47 0.00 25.94
CA LEU A 103 -0.34 -0.81 26.44
C LEU A 103 1.01 -0.06 26.42
N ARG A 104 1.12 1.00 25.61
CA ARG A 104 2.41 1.65 25.31
C ARG A 104 2.51 3.07 25.84
N TYR A 105 1.42 3.81 25.84
CA TYR A 105 1.37 5.23 26.15
C TYR A 105 0.33 5.52 27.22
N ASP A 106 0.67 6.47 28.08
CA ASP A 106 -0.24 7.06 29.05
C ASP A 106 -0.48 8.54 28.74
N GLY A 107 -1.55 9.09 29.32
CA GLY A 107 -1.79 10.53 29.28
C GLY A 107 -2.06 11.12 27.88
N PRO A 108 -1.28 12.13 27.44
CA PRO A 108 -1.64 12.93 26.25
C PRO A 108 -1.60 12.15 24.93
N GLU A 109 -0.68 11.20 24.78
CA GLU A 109 -0.55 10.40 23.55
C GLU A 109 -1.74 9.44 23.39
N LEU A 110 -2.18 8.79 24.47
CA LEU A 110 -3.37 7.94 24.46
C LEU A 110 -4.63 8.78 24.19
N ALA A 111 -4.75 9.96 24.81
CA ALA A 111 -5.87 10.89 24.55
C ALA A 111 -5.88 11.36 23.09
N LEU A 112 -4.72 11.59 22.50
CA LEU A 112 -4.59 11.93 21.08
C LEU A 112 -5.01 10.77 20.18
N ALA A 113 -4.54 9.55 20.47
CA ALA A 113 -4.95 8.33 19.74
C ALA A 113 -6.46 8.12 19.82
N ALA A 114 -7.08 8.32 20.99
CA ALA A 114 -8.53 8.22 21.19
C ALA A 114 -9.32 9.23 20.34
N LYS A 115 -8.74 10.39 20.01
CA LYS A 115 -9.34 11.36 19.08
C LYS A 115 -9.14 10.98 17.61
N MET A 116 -7.96 10.44 17.25
CA MET A 116 -7.60 10.19 15.86
C MET A 116 -8.15 8.86 15.32
N VAL A 117 -8.14 7.80 16.14
CA VAL A 117 -8.56 6.46 15.72
C VAL A 117 -10.01 6.40 15.21
N PRO A 118 -11.01 7.04 15.86
CA PRO A 118 -12.37 7.09 15.30
C PRO A 118 -12.44 7.77 13.92
N ILE A 119 -11.61 8.81 13.69
CA ILE A 119 -11.55 9.49 12.39
C ILE A 119 -10.96 8.55 11.34
N PHE A 120 -9.92 7.79 11.69
CA PHE A 120 -9.36 6.76 10.81
C PHE A 120 -10.36 5.62 10.54
N CYS A 121 -11.20 5.25 11.51
CA CYS A 121 -12.29 4.29 11.27
C CYS A 121 -13.24 4.79 10.18
N LEU A 122 -13.68 6.04 10.28
CA LEU A 122 -14.52 6.66 9.25
C LEU A 122 -13.80 6.80 7.91
N TYR A 123 -12.51 7.16 7.93
CA TYR A 123 -11.67 7.20 6.75
C TYR A 123 -11.60 5.85 6.03
N LEU A 124 -11.41 4.74 6.75
CA LEU A 124 -11.35 3.41 6.16
C LEU A 124 -12.68 2.99 5.52
N VAL A 125 -13.81 3.34 6.14
CA VAL A 125 -15.14 3.13 5.55
C VAL A 125 -15.30 3.99 4.28
N ALA A 126 -14.92 5.26 4.32
CA ALA A 126 -14.96 6.15 3.17
C ALA A 126 -14.07 5.63 2.02
N LEU A 127 -12.83 5.21 2.33
CA LEU A 127 -11.91 4.61 1.37
C LEU A 127 -12.52 3.38 0.69
N SER A 128 -13.27 2.54 1.43
CA SER A 128 -13.93 1.37 0.87
C SER A 128 -15.03 1.74 -0.12
N VAL A 129 -15.84 2.73 0.21
CA VAL A 129 -16.88 3.26 -0.69
C VAL A 129 -16.25 3.88 -1.95
N ARG A 130 -15.20 4.69 -1.80
CA ARG A 130 -14.47 5.26 -2.94
C ARG A 130 -13.94 4.17 -3.87
N THR A 131 -13.28 3.15 -3.31
CA THR A 131 -12.71 2.03 -4.08
C THR A 131 -13.81 1.27 -4.82
N PHE A 132 -14.95 1.03 -4.17
CA PHE A 132 -16.12 0.43 -4.82
C PHE A 132 -16.62 1.27 -6.00
N LEU A 133 -16.84 2.58 -5.82
CA LEU A 133 -17.33 3.47 -6.88
C LEU A 133 -16.34 3.55 -8.06
N VAL A 134 -15.04 3.56 -7.79
CA VAL A 134 -14.02 3.50 -8.85
C VAL A 134 -14.14 2.19 -9.64
N GLY A 135 -14.32 1.06 -8.97
CA GLY A 135 -14.56 -0.23 -9.63
C GLY A 135 -15.82 -0.23 -10.49
N VAL A 136 -16.92 0.34 -10.00
CA VAL A 136 -18.16 0.50 -10.76
C VAL A 136 -17.93 1.35 -12.01
N LEU A 137 -17.29 2.51 -11.89
CA LEU A 137 -17.03 3.41 -13.02
C LEU A 137 -16.03 2.82 -14.02
N ASN A 138 -15.03 2.07 -13.56
CA ASN A 138 -14.12 1.35 -14.45
C ASN A 138 -14.85 0.24 -15.25
N SER A 139 -15.83 -0.44 -14.66
CA SER A 139 -16.67 -1.40 -15.38
C SER A 139 -17.52 -0.75 -16.48
N GLU A 140 -17.81 0.54 -16.35
CA GLU A 140 -18.53 1.37 -17.35
C GLU A 140 -17.54 2.12 -18.29
N HIS A 141 -16.25 1.73 -18.33
CA HIS A 141 -15.19 2.37 -19.13
C HIS A 141 -14.93 3.86 -18.82
N ARG A 142 -15.25 4.31 -17.62
CA ARG A 142 -15.02 5.69 -17.15
C ARG A 142 -13.68 5.80 -16.39
N PHE A 143 -12.59 5.39 -17.01
CA PHE A 143 -11.25 5.34 -16.39
C PHE A 143 -10.70 6.70 -15.96
N PHE A 144 -11.22 7.81 -16.48
CA PHE A 144 -10.84 9.16 -16.07
C PHE A 144 -11.40 9.53 -14.66
N ALA A 145 -12.43 8.82 -14.19
CA ALA A 145 -13.13 9.18 -12.96
C ALA A 145 -12.21 9.12 -11.74
N HIS A 146 -11.38 8.06 -11.64
CA HIS A 146 -10.47 7.89 -10.52
C HIS A 146 -9.41 9.02 -10.40
N PRO A 147 -8.63 9.38 -11.44
CA PRO A 147 -7.69 10.49 -11.37
C PRO A 147 -8.34 11.82 -11.06
N PHE A 148 -9.53 12.07 -11.60
CA PHE A 148 -10.24 13.32 -11.39
C PHE A 148 -10.75 13.45 -9.96
N ALA A 149 -11.39 12.41 -9.41
CA ALA A 149 -11.82 12.38 -8.03
C ALA A 149 -10.64 12.44 -7.05
N GLY A 150 -9.55 11.71 -7.35
CA GLY A 150 -8.33 11.74 -6.55
C GLY A 150 -7.68 13.14 -6.52
N ALA A 151 -7.65 13.85 -7.67
CA ALA A 151 -7.16 15.22 -7.72
C ALA A 151 -8.01 16.17 -6.85
N ALA A 152 -9.34 16.08 -6.94
CA ALA A 152 -10.23 16.88 -6.10
C ALA A 152 -10.04 16.57 -4.60
N GLY A 153 -9.93 15.28 -4.24
CA GLY A 153 -9.71 14.84 -2.86
C GLY A 153 -8.38 15.31 -2.29
N ILE A 154 -7.27 15.15 -3.02
CA ILE A 154 -5.95 15.55 -2.50
C ILE A 154 -5.84 17.07 -2.35
N VAL A 155 -6.44 17.85 -3.26
CA VAL A 155 -6.50 19.31 -3.14
C VAL A 155 -7.30 19.72 -1.91
N ALA A 156 -8.44 19.09 -1.65
CA ALA A 156 -9.23 19.33 -0.43
C ALA A 156 -8.44 18.96 0.83
N THR A 157 -7.76 17.80 0.85
CA THR A 157 -6.90 17.37 1.96
C THR A 157 -5.81 18.39 2.25
N ILE A 158 -5.01 18.75 1.23
CA ILE A 158 -3.92 19.71 1.40
C ILE A 158 -4.45 21.09 1.83
N GLY A 159 -5.54 21.56 1.22
CA GLY A 159 -6.15 22.83 1.55
C GLY A 159 -6.63 22.92 3.00
N LEU A 160 -7.27 21.85 3.51
CA LEU A 160 -7.71 21.79 4.91
C LEU A 160 -6.52 21.72 5.88
N ILE A 161 -5.50 20.93 5.59
CA ILE A 161 -4.31 20.88 6.44
C ILE A 161 -3.62 22.26 6.44
N ALA A 162 -3.44 22.88 5.28
CA ALA A 162 -2.82 24.21 5.17
C ALA A 162 -3.59 25.27 5.96
N GLY A 163 -4.93 25.24 5.92
CA GLY A 163 -5.77 26.21 6.63
C GLY A 163 -5.81 25.99 8.14
N PHE A 164 -5.74 24.74 8.61
CA PHE A 164 -6.05 24.42 10.01
C PHE A 164 -4.88 23.78 10.80
N HIS A 165 -3.68 23.57 10.21
CA HIS A 165 -2.57 22.91 10.90
C HIS A 165 -2.16 23.61 12.21
N ARG A 166 -2.29 24.93 12.30
CA ARG A 166 -1.93 25.70 13.51
C ARG A 166 -3.00 25.58 14.62
N SER A 167 -4.27 25.53 14.26
CA SER A 167 -5.36 25.53 15.23
C SER A 167 -5.75 24.14 15.72
N ALA A 168 -5.71 23.12 14.85
CA ALA A 168 -6.14 21.76 15.15
C ALA A 168 -4.96 20.78 15.43
N GLY A 169 -3.72 21.23 15.21
CA GLY A 169 -2.56 20.37 15.39
C GLY A 169 -2.59 19.13 14.48
N VAL A 170 -1.98 18.02 14.94
CA VAL A 170 -1.85 16.79 14.16
C VAL A 170 -3.19 16.13 13.83
N VAL A 171 -4.26 16.39 14.62
CA VAL A 171 -5.60 15.80 14.39
C VAL A 171 -6.19 16.26 13.05
N VAL A 172 -5.77 17.42 12.54
CA VAL A 172 -6.23 17.88 11.23
C VAL A 172 -5.86 16.91 10.10
N ILE A 173 -4.78 16.14 10.22
CA ILE A 173 -4.30 15.27 9.15
C ILE A 173 -5.33 14.18 8.82
N PRO A 174 -5.75 13.30 9.76
CA PRO A 174 -6.78 12.30 9.48
C PRO A 174 -8.14 12.93 9.17
N THR A 175 -8.47 14.08 9.76
CA THR A 175 -9.72 14.80 9.48
C THR A 175 -9.76 15.30 8.03
N ALA A 176 -8.68 15.90 7.56
CA ALA A 176 -8.56 16.37 6.19
C ALA A 176 -8.50 15.22 5.19
N ALA A 177 -7.82 14.11 5.53
CA ALA A 177 -7.82 12.91 4.72
C ALA A 177 -9.25 12.34 4.55
N LEU A 178 -10.01 12.24 5.64
CA LEU A 178 -11.42 11.85 5.58
C LEU A 178 -12.25 12.80 4.71
N ALA A 179 -12.08 14.10 4.88
CA ALA A 179 -12.78 15.09 4.05
C ALA A 179 -12.41 14.97 2.57
N GLY A 180 -11.15 14.75 2.25
CA GLY A 180 -10.69 14.49 0.89
C GLY A 180 -11.29 13.22 0.28
N GLU A 181 -11.43 12.14 1.07
CA GLU A 181 -12.14 10.92 0.63
C GLU A 181 -13.64 11.20 0.37
N LEU A 182 -14.29 11.98 1.24
CA LEU A 182 -15.70 12.35 1.04
C LEU A 182 -15.89 13.22 -0.21
N VAL A 183 -14.98 14.15 -0.50
CA VAL A 183 -14.98 14.92 -1.76
C VAL A 183 -14.80 13.99 -2.95
N SER A 184 -13.86 13.05 -2.89
CA SER A 184 -13.66 12.06 -3.95
C SER A 184 -14.91 11.19 -4.18
N ILE A 185 -15.56 10.75 -3.09
CA ILE A 185 -16.82 9.98 -3.15
C ILE A 185 -17.93 10.81 -3.80
N ALA A 186 -18.07 12.08 -3.42
CA ALA A 186 -19.09 12.97 -3.99
C ALA A 186 -18.92 13.13 -5.51
N VAL A 187 -17.69 13.32 -5.99
CA VAL A 187 -17.35 13.39 -7.42
C VAL A 187 -17.71 12.08 -8.12
N LEU A 188 -17.31 10.92 -7.57
CA LEU A 188 -17.59 9.62 -8.17
C LEU A 188 -19.08 9.27 -8.15
N ALA A 189 -19.78 9.60 -7.06
CA ALA A 189 -21.23 9.39 -6.95
C ALA A 189 -22.00 10.28 -7.96
N GLN A 190 -21.60 11.53 -8.12
CA GLN A 190 -22.17 12.41 -9.14
C GLN A 190 -21.98 11.85 -10.55
N LEU A 191 -20.83 11.24 -10.86
CA LEU A 191 -20.61 10.59 -12.15
C LEU A 191 -21.45 9.31 -12.29
N ALA A 192 -21.47 8.46 -11.27
CA ALA A 192 -22.16 7.17 -11.33
C ALA A 192 -23.69 7.31 -11.33
N ILE A 193 -24.22 8.08 -10.39
CA ILE A 193 -25.65 8.22 -10.18
C ILE A 193 -26.20 9.36 -11.02
N GLY A 194 -25.58 10.56 -10.97
CA GLY A 194 -26.09 11.76 -11.62
C GLY A 194 -25.94 11.74 -13.15
N GLN A 195 -24.81 11.30 -13.67
CA GLN A 195 -24.56 11.31 -15.13
C GLN A 195 -24.92 9.99 -15.81
N LEU A 196 -24.60 8.84 -15.18
CA LEU A 196 -24.85 7.52 -15.78
C LEU A 196 -26.20 6.92 -15.36
N GLY A 197 -26.91 7.52 -14.42
CA GLY A 197 -28.19 7.00 -13.92
C GLY A 197 -28.10 5.63 -13.27
N LEU A 198 -26.92 5.24 -12.75
CA LEU A 198 -26.72 3.92 -12.16
C LEU A 198 -27.48 3.80 -10.85
N THR A 199 -28.33 2.80 -10.72
CA THR A 199 -29.05 2.49 -9.49
C THR A 199 -28.30 1.45 -8.67
N MET A 200 -28.30 1.65 -7.34
CA MET A 200 -27.61 0.79 -6.37
C MET A 200 -28.49 0.56 -5.14
N PRO A 201 -29.62 -0.16 -5.27
CA PRO A 201 -30.53 -0.41 -4.17
C PRO A 201 -29.83 -1.24 -3.10
N LEU A 202 -29.63 -0.69 -1.91
CA LEU A 202 -28.95 -1.38 -0.82
C LEU A 202 -29.72 -2.66 -0.43
N THR A 203 -29.07 -3.79 -0.50
CA THR A 203 -29.59 -5.09 -0.11
C THR A 203 -28.48 -6.00 0.38
N LEU A 204 -28.80 -6.88 1.33
CA LEU A 204 -27.86 -7.91 1.82
C LEU A 204 -28.05 -9.26 1.11
N GLU A 205 -28.88 -9.31 0.06
CA GLU A 205 -28.99 -10.50 -0.78
C GLU A 205 -27.64 -10.88 -1.36
N ARG A 206 -27.40 -12.18 -1.53
CA ARG A 206 -26.17 -12.75 -2.06
C ARG A 206 -26.41 -13.53 -3.36
N PRO A 207 -26.82 -12.86 -4.45
CA PRO A 207 -26.89 -13.51 -5.75
C PRO A 207 -25.53 -14.13 -6.11
N GLU A 208 -25.51 -15.06 -7.06
CA GLU A 208 -24.30 -15.82 -7.42
C GLU A 208 -23.07 -14.91 -7.68
N PRO A 209 -23.16 -13.78 -8.44
CA PRO A 209 -22.00 -12.90 -8.64
C PRO A 209 -21.44 -12.33 -7.35
N VAL A 210 -22.27 -12.01 -6.36
CA VAL A 210 -21.83 -11.52 -5.04
C VAL A 210 -21.14 -12.61 -4.24
N ARG A 211 -21.64 -13.86 -4.28
CA ARG A 211 -20.97 -15.00 -3.62
C ARG A 211 -19.59 -15.26 -4.23
N ARG A 212 -19.48 -15.17 -5.57
CA ARG A 212 -18.20 -15.28 -6.28
C ARG A 212 -17.23 -14.16 -5.88
N PHE A 213 -17.69 -12.92 -5.80
CA PHE A 213 -16.95 -11.79 -5.29
C PHE A 213 -16.38 -12.05 -3.89
N MET A 214 -17.22 -12.48 -2.94
CA MET A 214 -16.78 -12.72 -1.56
C MET A 214 -15.71 -13.81 -1.46
N LYS A 215 -15.81 -14.88 -2.28
CA LYS A 215 -14.79 -15.94 -2.35
C LYS A 215 -13.45 -15.40 -2.88
N LEU A 216 -13.49 -14.59 -3.93
CA LEU A 216 -12.29 -13.96 -4.50
C LEU A 216 -11.59 -13.07 -3.47
N VAL A 217 -12.34 -12.18 -2.82
CA VAL A 217 -11.81 -11.28 -1.80
C VAL A 217 -11.20 -12.04 -0.62
N ALA A 218 -11.90 -13.06 -0.09
CA ALA A 218 -11.39 -13.87 1.02
C ALA A 218 -10.08 -14.60 0.66
N SER A 219 -10.00 -15.15 -0.56
CA SER A 219 -8.80 -15.83 -1.05
C SER A 219 -7.59 -14.89 -1.17
N GLU A 220 -7.79 -13.70 -1.70
CA GLU A 220 -6.70 -12.75 -1.94
C GLU A 220 -6.29 -11.98 -0.68
N ALA A 221 -7.24 -11.63 0.20
CA ALA A 221 -6.94 -11.00 1.48
C ALA A 221 -6.02 -11.89 2.33
N GLY A 222 -6.26 -13.20 2.36
CA GLY A 222 -5.41 -14.15 3.10
C GLY A 222 -3.96 -14.19 2.59
N GLY A 223 -3.75 -14.15 1.27
CA GLY A 223 -2.41 -14.16 0.67
C GLY A 223 -1.65 -12.82 0.78
N GLY A 224 -2.37 -11.70 0.70
CA GLY A 224 -1.78 -10.36 0.73
C GLY A 224 -1.48 -9.80 2.13
N ALA A 225 -2.15 -10.31 3.18
CA ALA A 225 -2.04 -9.82 4.54
C ALA A 225 -0.61 -9.84 5.06
N LEU A 226 0.05 -10.99 4.92
CA LEU A 226 1.37 -11.22 5.49
C LEU A 226 2.48 -10.37 4.87
N THR A 227 2.34 -9.98 3.60
CA THR A 227 3.36 -9.17 2.93
C THR A 227 3.25 -7.67 3.24
N ARG A 228 2.13 -7.24 3.82
CA ARG A 228 1.80 -5.81 4.03
C ARG A 228 1.78 -5.37 5.48
N ILE A 229 2.00 -6.29 6.44
CA ILE A 229 1.97 -5.98 7.87
C ILE A 229 3.24 -5.29 8.37
N ASN A 230 4.38 -5.47 7.69
CA ASN A 230 5.69 -4.98 8.15
C ASN A 230 5.68 -3.49 8.53
N PRO A 231 5.07 -2.55 7.76
CA PRO A 231 5.04 -1.15 8.17
C PRO A 231 4.37 -0.90 9.52
N VAL A 232 3.40 -1.75 9.92
CA VAL A 232 2.77 -1.67 11.25
C VAL A 232 3.74 -2.15 12.31
N VAL A 233 4.43 -3.26 12.05
CA VAL A 233 5.46 -3.82 12.94
C VAL A 233 6.59 -2.82 13.13
N ASP A 234 7.10 -2.24 12.03
CA ASP A 234 8.18 -1.25 12.06
C ASP A 234 7.80 -0.01 12.90
N GLN A 235 6.56 0.51 12.75
CA GLN A 235 6.08 1.63 13.55
C GLN A 235 5.93 1.26 15.05
N LEU A 236 5.44 0.06 15.34
CA LEU A 236 5.36 -0.44 16.71
C LEU A 236 6.77 -0.56 17.31
N MET A 237 7.72 -1.17 16.60
CA MET A 237 9.11 -1.32 17.04
C MET A 237 9.79 0.05 17.21
N ALA A 238 9.57 1.00 16.30
CA ALA A 238 10.10 2.36 16.42
C ALA A 238 9.63 3.06 17.70
N SER A 239 8.39 2.82 18.14
CA SER A 239 7.88 3.35 19.41
C SER A 239 8.61 2.78 20.64
N LEU A 240 9.19 1.57 20.54
CA LEU A 240 9.94 0.93 21.60
C LEU A 240 11.39 1.42 21.73
N VAL A 241 11.93 2.10 20.70
CA VAL A 241 13.30 2.64 20.72
C VAL A 241 13.44 3.82 21.71
N GLY A 242 12.34 4.46 22.08
CA GLY A 242 12.35 5.57 23.07
C GLY A 242 12.83 6.91 22.52
N VAL A 243 12.89 7.07 21.19
CA VAL A 243 13.23 8.33 20.52
C VAL A 243 11.93 9.05 20.15
N VAL A 244 11.72 10.24 20.70
CA VAL A 244 10.56 11.09 20.36
C VAL A 244 10.61 11.48 18.88
N GLY A 245 9.53 11.24 18.16
CA GLY A 245 9.48 11.38 16.70
C GLY A 245 10.19 10.26 15.94
N GLY A 246 10.52 9.15 16.61
CA GLY A 246 11.29 8.05 16.03
C GLY A 246 10.57 7.34 14.88
N GLY A 247 9.30 7.02 15.06
CA GLY A 247 8.46 6.44 14.01
C GLY A 247 8.29 7.38 12.82
N THR A 248 8.15 8.68 13.09
CA THR A 248 8.08 9.73 12.07
C THR A 248 9.37 9.82 11.25
N LEU A 249 10.54 9.81 11.91
CA LEU A 249 11.85 9.86 11.23
C LEU A 249 12.10 8.61 10.39
N LEU A 250 11.76 7.43 10.92
CA LEU A 250 11.85 6.17 10.20
C LEU A 250 10.98 6.21 8.93
N ARG A 251 9.75 6.71 9.06
CA ARG A 251 8.81 6.86 7.96
C ARG A 251 9.34 7.80 6.88
N TYR A 252 9.74 9.04 7.22
CA TYR A 252 10.25 10.00 6.24
C TYR A 252 11.51 9.50 5.54
N SER A 253 12.41 8.84 6.26
CA SER A 253 13.60 8.23 5.65
C SER A 253 13.24 7.10 4.70
N GLY A 254 12.27 6.27 5.06
CA GLY A 254 11.74 5.19 4.22
C GLY A 254 11.05 5.73 2.96
N ASP A 255 10.27 6.81 3.08
CA ASP A 255 9.58 7.42 1.94
C ASP A 255 10.57 7.91 0.88
N VAL A 256 11.72 8.49 1.28
CA VAL A 256 12.78 8.88 0.33
C VAL A 256 13.33 7.67 -0.44
N SER A 257 13.58 6.55 0.25
CA SER A 257 14.02 5.31 -0.41
C SER A 257 12.93 4.71 -1.31
N SER A 258 11.66 4.81 -0.89
CA SER A 258 10.53 4.22 -1.62
C SER A 258 10.25 4.90 -2.96
N VAL A 259 10.64 6.17 -3.14
CA VAL A 259 10.54 6.86 -4.44
C VAL A 259 11.31 6.08 -5.52
N LEU A 260 12.52 5.59 -5.21
CA LEU A 260 13.33 4.83 -6.17
C LEU A 260 12.64 3.54 -6.62
N THR A 261 12.07 2.82 -5.66
CA THR A 261 11.39 1.54 -5.93
C THR A 261 10.03 1.71 -6.58
N SER A 262 9.32 2.81 -6.30
CA SER A 262 8.01 3.11 -6.90
C SER A 262 8.11 3.39 -8.40
N LEU A 263 9.20 4.03 -8.85
CA LEU A 263 9.47 4.23 -10.27
C LEU A 263 9.64 2.90 -11.01
N LEU A 264 10.38 1.97 -10.42
CA LEU A 264 10.54 0.62 -10.97
C LEU A 264 9.20 -0.12 -11.04
N GLN A 265 8.40 -0.04 -9.97
CA GLN A 265 7.09 -0.69 -9.92
C GLN A 265 6.14 -0.17 -11.00
N ALA A 266 6.13 1.13 -11.25
CA ALA A 266 5.25 1.73 -12.23
C ALA A 266 5.65 1.45 -13.69
N SER A 267 6.95 1.31 -13.96
CA SER A 267 7.47 1.20 -15.33
C SER A 267 7.72 -0.24 -15.77
N LEU A 268 8.43 -1.03 -14.97
CA LEU A 268 8.92 -2.34 -15.38
C LEU A 268 7.94 -3.48 -15.09
N LEU A 269 7.31 -3.48 -13.91
CA LEU A 269 6.59 -4.67 -13.44
C LEU A 269 5.37 -5.06 -14.27
N PRO A 270 4.55 -4.15 -14.83
CA PRO A 270 3.43 -4.52 -15.69
C PRO A 270 3.89 -5.22 -16.98
N VAL A 271 4.93 -4.66 -17.63
CA VAL A 271 5.51 -5.21 -18.86
C VAL A 271 6.16 -6.56 -18.60
N LEU A 272 6.93 -6.66 -17.51
CA LEU A 272 7.63 -7.88 -17.14
C LEU A 272 6.66 -9.05 -16.91
N LEU A 273 5.53 -8.82 -16.26
CA LEU A 273 4.55 -9.87 -16.00
C LEU A 273 3.96 -10.42 -17.30
N SER A 274 3.64 -9.55 -18.27
CA SER A 274 3.13 -9.97 -19.58
C SER A 274 4.16 -10.85 -20.31
N VAL A 275 5.39 -10.36 -20.45
CA VAL A 275 6.47 -11.09 -21.14
C VAL A 275 6.74 -12.45 -20.48
N LEU A 276 6.86 -12.48 -19.16
CA LEU A 276 7.12 -13.74 -18.45
C LEU A 276 5.95 -14.73 -18.56
N SER A 277 4.72 -14.24 -18.62
CA SER A 277 3.55 -15.11 -18.80
C SER A 277 3.51 -15.73 -20.19
N ASP A 278 3.88 -14.96 -21.22
CA ASP A 278 3.96 -15.44 -22.60
C ASP A 278 5.08 -16.51 -22.74
N GLU A 279 6.28 -16.22 -22.22
CA GLU A 279 7.43 -17.14 -22.26
C GLU A 279 7.15 -18.44 -21.49
N TYR A 280 6.48 -18.36 -20.33
CA TYR A 280 6.10 -19.54 -19.55
C TYR A 280 5.05 -20.38 -20.28
N THR A 281 4.08 -19.75 -20.94
CA THR A 281 3.03 -20.42 -21.71
C THR A 281 3.61 -21.11 -22.97
N ALA A 282 4.61 -20.48 -23.61
CA ALA A 282 5.33 -21.06 -24.74
C ALA A 282 6.28 -22.23 -24.37
N ALA A 283 6.31 -22.60 -23.07
CA ALA A 283 7.18 -23.67 -22.52
C ALA A 283 8.69 -23.45 -22.75
N SER A 284 9.13 -22.19 -22.92
CA SER A 284 10.55 -21.84 -23.10
C SER A 284 11.24 -21.53 -21.77
N ALA A 285 11.59 -22.57 -21.01
CA ALA A 285 12.24 -22.42 -19.71
C ALA A 285 13.59 -21.66 -19.79
N SER A 286 14.32 -21.77 -20.88
CA SER A 286 15.60 -21.09 -21.10
C SER A 286 15.42 -19.60 -21.33
N GLU A 287 14.44 -19.19 -22.14
CA GLU A 287 14.08 -17.79 -22.38
C GLU A 287 13.55 -17.15 -21.12
N PHE A 288 12.59 -17.78 -20.44
CA PHE A 288 12.05 -17.34 -19.16
C PHE A 288 13.16 -17.06 -18.13
N ARG A 289 14.10 -18.00 -17.97
CA ARG A 289 15.24 -17.83 -17.05
C ARG A 289 16.15 -16.67 -17.48
N THR A 290 16.37 -16.50 -18.77
CA THR A 290 17.20 -15.43 -19.33
C THR A 290 16.54 -14.07 -19.10
N THR A 291 15.24 -13.96 -19.33
CA THR A 291 14.46 -12.73 -19.09
C THR A 291 14.43 -12.36 -17.63
N VAL A 292 14.21 -13.34 -16.72
CA VAL A 292 14.27 -13.08 -15.26
C VAL A 292 15.66 -12.59 -14.85
N ARG A 293 16.74 -13.24 -15.29
CA ARG A 293 18.12 -12.81 -14.96
C ARG A 293 18.44 -11.42 -15.49
N ARG A 294 18.00 -11.12 -16.70
CA ARG A 294 18.18 -9.80 -17.31
C ARG A 294 17.40 -8.72 -16.57
N ALA A 295 16.14 -9.00 -16.20
CA ALA A 295 15.30 -8.12 -15.39
C ALA A 295 15.90 -7.89 -14.00
N LEU A 296 16.43 -8.94 -13.34
CA LEU A 296 17.15 -8.81 -12.06
C LEU A 296 18.39 -7.93 -12.21
N GLY A 297 19.23 -8.18 -13.23
CA GLY A 297 20.44 -7.40 -13.46
C GLY A 297 20.13 -5.90 -13.63
N TRP A 298 19.17 -5.57 -14.50
CA TRP A 298 18.76 -4.18 -14.71
C TRP A 298 18.10 -3.54 -13.48
N SER A 299 17.17 -4.23 -12.83
CA SER A 299 16.48 -3.70 -11.64
C SER A 299 17.44 -3.47 -10.50
N CYS A 300 18.27 -4.45 -10.15
CA CYS A 300 19.23 -4.33 -9.07
C CYS A 300 20.32 -3.31 -9.40
N GLY A 301 20.86 -3.31 -10.64
CA GLY A 301 21.89 -2.37 -11.08
C GLY A 301 21.40 -0.92 -11.05
N LEU A 302 20.20 -0.65 -11.59
CA LEU A 302 19.61 0.68 -11.59
C LEU A 302 19.32 1.17 -10.17
N LEU A 303 18.69 0.33 -9.33
CA LEU A 303 18.37 0.71 -7.95
C LEU A 303 19.63 0.86 -7.10
N ALA A 304 20.67 0.05 -7.28
CA ALA A 304 21.93 0.21 -6.59
C ALA A 304 22.64 1.51 -7.01
N ALA A 305 22.69 1.83 -8.30
CA ALA A 305 23.26 3.08 -8.80
C ALA A 305 22.49 4.31 -8.29
N ALA A 306 21.15 4.27 -8.34
CA ALA A 306 20.30 5.33 -7.82
C ALA A 306 20.46 5.49 -6.29
N SER A 307 20.52 4.38 -5.55
CA SER A 307 20.78 4.41 -4.11
C SER A 307 22.13 5.00 -3.76
N LEU A 308 23.17 4.66 -4.52
CA LEU A 308 24.51 5.22 -4.34
C LEU A 308 24.54 6.73 -4.61
N LEU A 309 23.84 7.18 -5.66
CA LEU A 309 23.69 8.60 -5.96
C LEU A 309 22.98 9.34 -4.82
N VAL A 310 21.84 8.82 -4.35
CA VAL A 310 21.10 9.41 -3.22
C VAL A 310 21.96 9.40 -1.95
N TYR A 311 22.70 8.32 -1.70
CA TYR A 311 23.61 8.23 -0.57
C TYR A 311 24.70 9.32 -0.64
N ALA A 312 25.30 9.55 -1.80
CA ALA A 312 26.34 10.55 -1.98
C ALA A 312 25.83 11.98 -1.69
N VAL A 313 24.59 12.28 -2.10
CA VAL A 313 24.00 13.61 -1.93
C VAL A 313 23.02 13.70 -0.74
N ARG A 314 22.92 12.67 0.13
CA ARG A 314 21.89 12.55 1.16
C ARG A 314 21.81 13.75 2.10
N ALA A 315 22.97 14.30 2.52
CA ALA A 315 23.00 15.40 3.47
C ALA A 315 22.46 16.71 2.85
N PRO A 316 22.97 17.22 1.72
CA PRO A 316 22.40 18.41 1.10
C PRO A 316 20.95 18.17 0.63
N LEU A 317 20.61 16.97 0.14
CA LEU A 317 19.26 16.63 -0.30
C LEU A 317 18.26 16.71 0.85
N LEU A 318 18.51 15.99 1.96
CA LEU A 318 17.60 15.97 3.10
C LEU A 318 17.48 17.33 3.78
N ARG A 319 18.58 18.09 3.90
CA ARG A 319 18.52 19.46 4.43
C ARG A 319 17.72 20.38 3.52
N ALA A 320 17.90 20.31 2.20
CA ALA A 320 17.17 21.15 1.25
C ALA A 320 15.67 20.81 1.24
N VAL A 321 15.31 19.53 1.43
CA VAL A 321 13.92 19.06 1.35
C VAL A 321 13.19 19.17 2.68
N PHE A 322 13.81 18.74 3.79
CA PHE A 322 13.14 18.58 5.08
C PHE A 322 13.46 19.66 6.10
N LEU A 323 14.60 20.37 6.04
CA LEU A 323 14.92 21.41 7.00
C LEU A 323 14.09 22.67 6.73
N ARG A 324 12.80 22.58 7.06
CA ARG A 324 11.79 23.62 6.83
C ARG A 324 10.72 23.58 7.93
N GLY A 325 10.20 24.76 8.27
CA GLY A 325 9.09 24.89 9.21
C GLY A 325 9.37 24.28 10.58
N GLN A 326 8.62 23.27 10.98
CA GLN A 326 8.74 22.63 12.29
C GLN A 326 9.77 21.49 12.34
N MET A 327 10.36 21.09 11.21
CA MET A 327 11.40 20.06 11.21
C MET A 327 12.74 20.65 11.60
N ASP A 328 13.27 20.21 12.74
CA ASP A 328 14.54 20.68 13.32
C ASP A 328 15.76 20.02 12.65
N ALA A 329 16.92 20.68 12.81
CA ALA A 329 18.19 20.18 12.27
C ALA A 329 18.56 18.81 12.84
N ALA A 330 18.32 18.57 14.14
CA ALA A 330 18.61 17.31 14.78
C ALA A 330 17.76 16.15 14.21
N GLY A 331 16.50 16.41 13.82
CA GLY A 331 15.66 15.45 13.13
C GLY A 331 16.19 15.10 11.75
N VAL A 332 16.59 16.12 10.97
CA VAL A 332 17.17 15.91 9.64
C VAL A 332 18.50 15.16 9.74
N ASP A 333 19.36 15.49 10.69
CA ASP A 333 20.64 14.78 10.88
C ASP A 333 20.41 13.30 11.25
N ARG A 334 19.40 12.99 12.06
CA ARG A 334 18.99 11.59 12.31
C ARG A 334 18.46 10.89 11.05
N MET A 335 17.71 11.59 10.19
CA MET A 335 17.29 11.03 8.90
C MET A 335 18.49 10.73 7.99
N ILE A 336 19.52 11.62 7.99
CA ILE A 336 20.78 11.42 7.26
C ILE A 336 21.50 10.15 7.74
N GLU A 337 21.41 9.82 9.04
CA GLU A 337 21.97 8.59 9.62
C GLU A 337 21.13 7.33 9.30
N ILE A 338 19.80 7.43 9.23
CA ILE A 338 18.90 6.31 9.01
C ILE A 338 18.83 5.93 7.51
N LEU A 339 18.76 6.92 6.62
CA LEU A 339 18.54 6.73 5.19
C LEU A 339 19.47 5.71 4.52
N PRO A 340 20.79 5.65 4.81
CA PRO A 340 21.69 4.66 4.21
C PRO A 340 21.21 3.21 4.38
N TYR A 341 20.63 2.90 5.54
CA TYR A 341 20.15 1.55 5.84
C TYR A 341 18.88 1.18 5.06
N HIS A 342 18.00 2.13 4.76
CA HIS A 342 16.90 1.93 3.82
C HIS A 342 17.37 1.77 2.38
N LEU A 343 18.37 2.57 1.97
CA LEU A 343 18.92 2.51 0.60
C LEU A 343 19.58 1.17 0.30
N LEU A 344 20.20 0.51 1.29
CA LEU A 344 20.74 -0.84 1.15
C LEU A 344 19.67 -1.86 0.73
N GLY A 345 18.42 -1.64 1.13
CA GLY A 345 17.29 -2.50 0.83
C GLY A 345 16.67 -2.28 -0.56
N ALA A 346 16.98 -1.20 -1.26
CA ALA A 346 16.31 -0.85 -2.51
C ALA A 346 16.59 -1.88 -3.62
N ALA A 347 17.84 -2.27 -3.83
CA ALA A 347 18.19 -3.29 -4.84
C ALA A 347 17.64 -4.69 -4.48
N PRO A 348 17.77 -5.20 -3.23
CA PRO A 348 17.09 -6.42 -2.80
C PRO A 348 15.58 -6.38 -2.96
N PHE A 349 14.93 -5.26 -2.68
CA PHE A 349 13.50 -5.10 -2.89
C PHE A 349 13.13 -5.16 -4.38
N GLY A 350 13.94 -4.55 -5.25
CA GLY A 350 13.79 -4.68 -6.70
C GLY A 350 13.88 -6.13 -7.17
N ALA A 351 14.86 -6.89 -6.65
CA ALA A 351 14.98 -8.32 -6.91
C ALA A 351 13.73 -9.09 -6.46
N LEU A 352 13.26 -8.82 -5.24
CA LEU A 352 12.06 -9.44 -4.68
C LEU A 352 10.83 -9.20 -5.58
N LEU A 353 10.65 -7.99 -6.08
CA LEU A 353 9.55 -7.64 -6.97
C LEU A 353 9.61 -8.41 -8.29
N VAL A 354 10.78 -8.49 -8.92
CA VAL A 354 10.99 -9.26 -10.17
C VAL A 354 10.70 -10.74 -9.95
N LEU A 355 11.25 -11.32 -8.87
CA LEU A 355 11.06 -12.74 -8.55
C LEU A 355 9.61 -13.07 -8.19
N ALA A 356 8.93 -12.18 -7.48
CA ALA A 356 7.50 -12.34 -7.21
C ALA A 356 6.68 -12.37 -8.52
N ARG A 357 6.99 -11.51 -9.49
CA ARG A 357 6.33 -11.54 -10.82
C ARG A 357 6.62 -12.82 -11.59
N ALA A 358 7.84 -13.35 -11.51
CA ALA A 358 8.18 -14.63 -12.11
C ALA A 358 7.34 -15.78 -11.54
N HIS A 359 7.17 -15.85 -10.23
CA HIS A 359 6.32 -16.87 -9.60
C HIS A 359 4.83 -16.69 -9.93
N VAL A 360 4.35 -15.44 -10.04
CA VAL A 360 2.97 -15.15 -10.47
C VAL A 360 2.75 -15.63 -11.92
N ALA A 361 3.70 -15.37 -12.84
CA ALA A 361 3.65 -15.84 -14.22
C ALA A 361 3.58 -17.38 -14.31
N MET A 362 4.26 -18.09 -13.40
CA MET A 362 4.22 -19.56 -13.26
C MET A 362 2.94 -20.05 -12.56
N LYS A 363 1.99 -19.20 -12.23
CA LYS A 363 0.76 -19.52 -11.47
C LYS A 363 1.02 -20.21 -10.12
N ASN A 364 2.19 -19.98 -9.53
CA ASN A 364 2.60 -20.57 -8.25
C ASN A 364 2.17 -19.68 -7.06
N SER A 365 0.86 -19.59 -6.80
CA SER A 365 0.31 -18.75 -5.73
C SER A 365 0.68 -19.22 -4.32
N ARG A 366 0.92 -20.53 -4.12
CA ARG A 366 1.27 -21.08 -2.79
C ARG A 366 2.58 -20.53 -2.24
N ILE A 367 3.53 -20.22 -3.12
CA ILE A 367 4.81 -19.66 -2.70
C ILE A 367 4.64 -18.26 -2.13
N MET A 368 3.69 -17.47 -2.63
CA MET A 368 3.45 -16.10 -2.13
C MET A 368 3.04 -16.10 -0.66
N ILE A 369 2.24 -17.08 -0.22
CA ILE A 369 1.84 -17.20 1.19
C ILE A 369 3.05 -17.60 2.04
N SER A 370 3.83 -18.61 1.63
CA SER A 370 5.00 -19.04 2.38
C SER A 370 6.06 -17.95 2.49
N MET A 371 6.27 -17.18 1.41
CA MET A 371 7.19 -16.05 1.41
C MET A 371 6.68 -14.89 2.27
N GLY A 372 5.36 -14.67 2.33
CA GLY A 372 4.76 -13.71 3.25
C GLY A 372 5.06 -14.07 4.71
N ILE A 373 4.89 -15.33 5.11
CA ILE A 373 5.20 -15.81 6.46
C ILE A 373 6.70 -15.62 6.78
N ILE A 374 7.58 -16.03 5.86
CA ILE A 374 9.03 -15.86 6.01
C ILE A 374 9.39 -14.38 6.14
N ASN A 375 8.81 -13.52 5.31
CA ASN A 375 9.03 -12.08 5.33
C ASN A 375 8.70 -11.47 6.70
N VAL A 376 7.52 -11.78 7.25
CA VAL A 376 7.12 -11.26 8.57
C VAL A 376 8.01 -11.82 9.69
N ALA A 377 8.30 -13.12 9.67
CA ALA A 377 9.12 -13.75 10.68
C ALA A 377 10.56 -13.19 10.68
N LEU A 378 11.17 -13.01 9.50
CA LEU A 378 12.50 -12.43 9.38
C LEU A 378 12.51 -10.93 9.75
N ASN A 379 11.50 -10.15 9.33
CA ASN A 379 11.41 -8.75 9.71
C ASN A 379 11.32 -8.61 11.22
N LEU A 380 10.40 -9.32 11.88
CA LEU A 380 10.27 -9.28 13.34
C LEU A 380 11.55 -9.73 14.04
N PHE A 381 12.19 -10.79 13.57
CA PHE A 381 13.45 -11.28 14.13
C PHE A 381 14.57 -10.23 14.03
N PHE A 382 14.79 -9.67 12.84
CA PHE A 382 15.81 -8.64 12.64
C PHE A 382 15.47 -7.34 13.39
N ASP A 383 14.20 -6.95 13.46
CA ASP A 383 13.77 -5.78 14.24
C ASP A 383 14.16 -5.93 15.71
N VAL A 384 13.81 -7.05 16.34
CA VAL A 384 14.11 -7.29 17.75
C VAL A 384 15.62 -7.30 18.03
N VAL A 385 16.40 -7.91 17.13
CA VAL A 385 17.86 -8.02 17.29
C VAL A 385 18.54 -6.69 17.03
N LEU A 386 18.26 -6.05 15.90
CA LEU A 386 18.99 -4.86 15.45
C LEU A 386 18.52 -3.58 16.16
N MET A 387 17.26 -3.52 16.57
CA MET A 387 16.76 -2.39 17.36
C MET A 387 17.54 -2.22 18.66
N ARG A 388 17.89 -3.32 19.34
CA ARG A 388 18.61 -3.28 20.61
C ARG A 388 20.03 -2.72 20.50
N THR A 389 20.68 -2.90 19.37
CA THR A 389 22.08 -2.50 19.14
C THR A 389 22.20 -1.19 18.37
N MET A 390 21.29 -0.91 17.44
CA MET A 390 21.38 0.20 16.48
C MET A 390 20.18 1.18 16.54
N GLY A 391 19.16 0.90 17.37
CA GLY A 391 17.97 1.74 17.47
C GLY A 391 17.21 1.85 16.15
N LEU A 392 16.84 3.07 15.73
CA LEU A 392 16.10 3.32 14.48
C LEU A 392 16.89 2.89 13.22
N ARG A 393 18.23 3.00 13.24
CA ARG A 393 19.09 2.52 12.16
C ARG A 393 18.96 1.00 11.98
N GLY A 394 18.82 0.29 13.11
CA GLY A 394 18.61 -1.16 13.12
C GLY A 394 17.29 -1.56 12.49
N LEU A 395 16.21 -0.83 12.73
CA LEU A 395 14.90 -1.09 12.10
C LEU A 395 14.96 -0.88 10.57
N ALA A 396 15.62 0.20 10.12
CA ALA A 396 15.84 0.42 8.69
C ALA A 396 16.68 -0.68 8.03
N LEU A 397 17.72 -1.17 8.75
CA LEU A 397 18.55 -2.29 8.29
C LEU A 397 17.79 -3.61 8.29
N SER A 398 16.92 -3.85 9.27
CA SER A 398 16.07 -5.03 9.36
C SER A 398 15.24 -5.22 8.11
N THR A 399 14.53 -4.18 7.67
CA THR A 399 13.74 -4.19 6.44
C THR A 399 14.62 -4.54 5.23
N SER A 400 15.82 -3.97 5.14
CA SER A 400 16.76 -4.22 4.04
C SER A 400 17.27 -5.67 4.01
N LEU A 401 17.63 -6.22 5.17
CA LEU A 401 18.06 -7.62 5.30
C LEU A 401 16.92 -8.59 5.03
N THR A 402 15.71 -8.25 5.47
CA THR A 402 14.51 -9.03 5.17
C THR A 402 14.26 -9.12 3.67
N HIS A 403 14.32 -8.00 2.95
CA HIS A 403 14.18 -7.99 1.49
C HIS A 403 15.25 -8.85 0.81
N LEU A 404 16.51 -8.76 1.26
CA LEU A 404 17.59 -9.57 0.73
C LEU A 404 17.35 -11.06 0.98
N ALA A 405 17.06 -11.45 2.20
CA ALA A 405 16.85 -12.85 2.57
C ALA A 405 15.65 -13.46 1.82
N VAL A 406 14.53 -12.74 1.73
CA VAL A 406 13.36 -13.21 1.00
C VAL A 406 13.64 -13.28 -0.51
N ALA A 407 14.36 -12.32 -1.09
CA ALA A 407 14.75 -12.38 -2.51
C ALA A 407 15.65 -13.61 -2.80
N VAL A 408 16.60 -13.91 -1.91
CA VAL A 408 17.45 -15.11 -2.02
C VAL A 408 16.61 -16.39 -1.98
N VAL A 409 15.67 -16.49 -1.05
CA VAL A 409 14.78 -17.67 -0.96
C VAL A 409 13.91 -17.79 -2.22
N PHE A 410 13.32 -16.68 -2.70
CA PHE A 410 12.55 -16.67 -3.95
C PHE A 410 13.37 -17.14 -5.14
N TRP A 411 14.64 -16.71 -5.24
CA TRP A 411 15.55 -17.13 -6.31
C TRP A 411 15.77 -18.64 -6.28
N PHE A 412 16.12 -19.22 -5.12
CA PHE A 412 16.33 -20.66 -5.01
C PHE A 412 15.06 -21.47 -5.30
N ARG A 413 13.90 -20.98 -4.88
CA ARG A 413 12.61 -21.62 -5.18
C ARG A 413 12.28 -21.56 -6.66
N LEU A 414 12.59 -20.44 -7.33
CA LEU A 414 12.41 -20.30 -8.76
C LEU A 414 13.32 -21.25 -9.53
N ASP A 415 14.61 -21.30 -9.16
CA ASP A 415 15.59 -22.16 -9.81
C ASP A 415 15.21 -23.66 -9.66
N ALA A 416 14.76 -24.05 -8.48
CA ALA A 416 14.25 -25.41 -8.23
C ALA A 416 13.00 -25.73 -9.07
N ALA A 417 12.06 -24.77 -9.16
CA ALA A 417 10.83 -24.96 -9.94
C ALA A 417 11.11 -25.09 -11.46
N LEU A 418 12.11 -24.36 -11.97
CA LEU A 418 12.52 -24.42 -13.38
C LEU A 418 13.36 -25.65 -13.73
N ARG A 419 13.90 -26.35 -12.75
CA ARG A 419 14.61 -27.63 -12.94
C ARG A 419 13.71 -28.85 -12.82
N ALA A 420 12.55 -28.71 -12.17
CA ALA A 420 11.59 -29.80 -12.04
C ALA A 420 11.04 -30.16 -13.44
N PRO A 421 10.92 -31.47 -13.78
CA PRO A 421 10.30 -31.86 -15.04
C PRO A 421 8.89 -31.27 -15.09
N ALA A 422 8.50 -30.77 -16.28
CA ALA A 422 7.14 -30.26 -16.49
C ALA A 422 6.13 -31.32 -16.00
N PRO A 423 5.12 -30.95 -15.21
CA PRO A 423 4.07 -31.90 -14.85
C PRO A 423 3.53 -32.46 -16.15
N ALA A 424 3.55 -33.79 -16.29
CA ALA A 424 2.98 -34.47 -17.44
C ALA A 424 1.58 -33.87 -17.66
N ALA A 425 1.31 -33.40 -18.88
CA ALA A 425 0.04 -32.82 -19.26
C ALA A 425 -1.05 -33.84 -18.87
N THR A 426 -1.64 -33.65 -17.70
CA THR A 426 -2.81 -34.38 -17.30
C THR A 426 -3.89 -33.92 -18.27
N GLU A 427 -4.23 -34.80 -19.18
CA GLU A 427 -5.33 -34.68 -20.11
C GLU A 427 -6.50 -33.98 -19.43
N VAL A 428 -6.79 -32.75 -19.90
CA VAL A 428 -8.10 -32.17 -19.70
C VAL A 428 -9.01 -32.98 -20.59
N ALA A 429 -9.39 -34.15 -20.09
CA ALA A 429 -10.44 -34.92 -20.67
C ALA A 429 -11.75 -34.26 -20.27
N SER A 430 -12.46 -33.81 -21.31
CA SER A 430 -13.91 -33.60 -21.50
C SER A 430 -14.70 -33.00 -20.34
#